data_a87a52877ab3451568edab9274a92c34
#
_entry.id   a87a52877ab3451568edab9274a92c34
#
_cell.length_a   1.000
_cell.length_b   1.000
_cell.length_c   1.000
_cell.angle_alpha   90.00
_cell.angle_beta   90.00
_cell.angle_gamma   90.00
#
_symmetry.space_group_name_H-M   'P 1'
#
loop_
_entity.id
_entity.type
_entity.pdbx_description
1 polymer ?
#
loop_
_entity_poly.entity_id
_entity_poly.type
_entity_poly.pdbx_seq_one_letter_code
_entity_poly.pdbx_strand_id
1 'polypeptide(L)'
;MDDLTTIPAPVWEQAGTTNAAMRVFVGLADPTAGKPMVLYIGSLFCPYCAAARWSVVAALSRFGTFSGLSYSASSSSDVFPSTATLSFHGGRYTSQYLDFQAVELQGAELVGTQYPTLETPSDEQERLIRKYD
;
A
#
# COMPACT_ATOMS: atom_id res chain seq x y z
N MET A 1 -12.00 -8.15 8.15
CA MET A 1 -10.59 -8.19 7.70
C MET A 1 -10.01 -9.60 7.65
N ASP A 2 -10.54 -10.49 8.44
CA ASP A 2 -10.10 -11.91 8.51
C ASP A 2 -10.20 -12.62 7.14
N ASP A 3 -11.18 -12.26 6.31
CA ASP A 3 -11.38 -12.85 4.98
C ASP A 3 -10.22 -12.58 4.00
N LEU A 4 -9.48 -11.49 4.15
CA LEU A 4 -8.32 -11.18 3.30
C LEU A 4 -7.05 -11.94 3.73
N THR A 5 -6.97 -12.29 5.00
CA THR A 5 -5.80 -12.97 5.57
C THR A 5 -5.88 -14.48 5.44
N THR A 6 -7.06 -14.99 5.10
CA THR A 6 -7.38 -16.43 5.01
C THR A 6 -7.73 -16.90 3.61
N ILE A 7 -7.34 -16.15 2.56
CA ILE A 7 -7.61 -16.53 1.16
C ILE A 7 -6.96 -17.89 0.88
N PRO A 8 -7.75 -18.90 0.44
CA PRO A 8 -7.23 -20.23 0.14
C PRO A 8 -6.20 -20.22 -1.01
N ALA A 9 -5.20 -21.10 -0.96
CA ALA A 9 -4.17 -21.20 -1.99
C ALA A 9 -4.73 -21.31 -3.43
N PRO A 10 -5.77 -22.10 -3.73
CA PRO A 10 -6.32 -22.17 -5.08
C PRO A 10 -6.85 -20.85 -5.63
N VAL A 11 -7.34 -19.95 -4.76
CA VAL A 11 -7.81 -18.61 -5.19
C VAL A 11 -6.63 -17.76 -5.63
N TRP A 12 -5.49 -17.85 -4.94
CA TRP A 12 -4.26 -17.17 -5.33
C TRP A 12 -3.73 -17.65 -6.69
N GLU A 13 -3.78 -18.96 -6.94
CA GLU A 13 -3.35 -19.57 -8.19
C GLU A 13 -4.22 -19.12 -9.38
N GLN A 14 -5.53 -18.95 -9.17
CA GLN A 14 -6.48 -18.49 -10.18
C GLN A 14 -6.41 -16.98 -10.45
N ALA A 15 -6.03 -16.18 -9.45
CA ALA A 15 -5.96 -14.73 -9.61
C ALA A 15 -4.89 -14.30 -10.61
N GLY A 16 -3.85 -15.12 -10.83
CA GLY A 16 -2.78 -14.85 -11.79
C GLY A 16 -2.03 -13.55 -11.47
N THR A 17 -1.02 -13.27 -12.26
CA THR A 17 -0.34 -11.98 -12.27
C THR A 17 -0.97 -11.09 -13.34
N THR A 18 -1.92 -10.25 -12.98
CA THR A 18 -2.40 -9.21 -13.87
C THR A 18 -1.35 -8.13 -14.00
N ASN A 19 -1.05 -7.69 -15.21
CA ASN A 19 -0.21 -6.52 -15.51
C ASN A 19 -0.89 -5.21 -15.07
N ALA A 20 -1.18 -5.08 -13.79
CA ALA A 20 -1.51 -3.78 -13.26
C ALA A 20 -0.21 -2.95 -13.23
N ALA A 21 -0.25 -1.79 -13.87
CA ALA A 21 0.84 -0.82 -13.88
C ALA A 21 1.00 -0.19 -12.49
N MET A 22 1.26 -1.02 -11.50
CA MET A 22 1.51 -0.62 -10.14
C MET A 22 3.00 -0.81 -9.87
N ARG A 23 3.70 0.28 -9.67
CA ARG A 23 5.09 0.22 -9.24
C ARG A 23 5.13 -0.13 -7.76
N VAL A 24 5.20 -1.41 -7.46
CA VAL A 24 5.60 -1.88 -6.14
C VAL A 24 7.12 -1.96 -6.15
N PHE A 25 7.78 -1.04 -5.47
CA PHE A 25 9.22 -1.11 -5.29
C PHE A 25 9.52 -2.15 -4.22
N VAL A 26 10.02 -3.31 -4.65
CA VAL A 26 10.64 -4.24 -3.74
C VAL A 26 12.12 -3.89 -3.69
N GLY A 27 12.49 -3.00 -2.80
CA GLY A 27 13.89 -2.79 -2.45
C GLY A 27 14.38 -4.01 -1.70
N LEU A 28 15.30 -4.79 -2.30
CA LEU A 28 16.11 -5.71 -1.53
C LEU A 28 17.01 -4.83 -0.66
N ALA A 29 16.69 -4.72 0.62
CA ALA A 29 17.63 -4.18 1.59
C ALA A 29 18.92 -4.99 1.52
N ASP A 30 20.06 -4.36 1.78
CA ASP A 30 21.34 -5.01 1.94
C ASP A 30 21.15 -6.26 2.81
N PRO A 31 21.47 -7.47 2.32
CA PRO A 31 21.30 -8.70 3.11
C PRO A 31 22.11 -8.71 4.40
N THR A 32 23.03 -7.75 4.58
CA THR A 32 23.80 -7.55 5.81
C THR A 32 23.10 -6.62 6.82
N ALA A 33 22.04 -5.91 6.41
CA ALA A 33 21.42 -4.84 7.19
C ALA A 33 20.08 -5.23 7.84
N GLY A 34 19.58 -6.45 7.67
CA GLY A 34 18.34 -6.89 8.31
C GLY A 34 17.30 -7.50 7.36
N LYS A 35 16.04 -7.30 7.66
CA LYS A 35 14.92 -7.85 6.87
C LYS A 35 14.76 -7.11 5.54
N PRO A 36 14.35 -7.79 4.46
CA PRO A 36 13.93 -7.12 3.24
C PRO A 36 12.77 -6.16 3.53
N MET A 37 12.79 -5.00 2.87
CA MET A 37 11.77 -3.98 3.04
C MET A 37 10.87 -3.86 1.80
N VAL A 38 9.58 -3.71 2.05
CA VAL A 38 8.59 -3.31 1.05
C VAL A 38 8.16 -1.89 1.39
N LEU A 39 8.38 -0.95 0.47
CA LEU A 39 7.93 0.42 0.58
C LEU A 39 6.75 0.67 -0.36
N TYR A 40 5.62 1.06 0.21
CA TYR A 40 4.44 1.51 -0.53
C TYR A 40 4.35 3.04 -0.49
N ILE A 41 4.18 3.65 -1.65
CA ILE A 41 3.91 5.08 -1.78
C ILE A 41 2.61 5.24 -2.57
N GLY A 42 1.65 5.96 -2.01
CA GLY A 42 0.37 6.17 -2.65
C GLY A 42 -0.34 7.41 -2.12
N SER A 43 -1.54 7.64 -2.65
CA SER A 43 -2.45 8.68 -2.18
C SER A 43 -3.85 8.12 -2.05
N LEU A 44 -4.60 8.53 -1.03
CA LEU A 44 -5.94 8.02 -0.78
C LEU A 44 -6.91 8.36 -1.90
N PHE A 45 -6.76 9.53 -2.54
CA PHE A 45 -7.66 9.94 -3.63
C PHE A 45 -7.61 9.01 -4.85
N CYS A 46 -6.46 8.35 -5.10
CA CYS A 46 -6.19 7.59 -6.31
C CYS A 46 -6.93 6.24 -6.33
N PRO A 47 -7.81 5.97 -7.32
CA PRO A 47 -8.55 4.72 -7.39
C PRO A 47 -7.67 3.50 -7.73
N TYR A 48 -6.57 3.69 -8.45
CA TYR A 48 -5.59 2.63 -8.70
C TYR A 48 -4.84 2.24 -7.44
N CYS A 49 -4.48 3.22 -6.62
CA CYS A 49 -3.93 2.97 -5.29
C CYS A 49 -4.95 2.25 -4.39
N ALA A 50 -6.23 2.62 -4.52
CA ALA A 50 -7.31 1.95 -3.80
C ALA A 50 -7.38 0.45 -4.11
N ALA A 51 -7.36 0.08 -5.38
CA ALA A 51 -7.32 -1.32 -5.80
C ALA A 51 -6.04 -2.03 -5.32
N ALA A 52 -4.90 -1.37 -5.41
CA ALA A 52 -3.61 -1.90 -5.04
C ALA A 52 -3.49 -2.27 -3.56
N ARG A 53 -4.07 -1.47 -2.67
CA ARG A 53 -3.99 -1.71 -1.21
C ARG A 53 -4.57 -3.06 -0.81
N TRP A 54 -5.64 -3.51 -1.45
CA TRP A 54 -6.21 -4.84 -1.21
C TRP A 54 -5.20 -5.95 -1.50
N SER A 55 -4.54 -5.86 -2.65
CA SER A 55 -3.53 -6.85 -3.06
C SER A 55 -2.31 -6.84 -2.14
N VAL A 56 -1.86 -5.65 -1.71
CA VAL A 56 -0.73 -5.50 -0.77
C VAL A 56 -1.07 -6.13 0.57
N VAL A 57 -2.25 -5.81 1.14
CA VAL A 57 -2.68 -6.39 2.42
C VAL A 57 -2.80 -7.90 2.30
N ALA A 58 -3.46 -8.40 1.26
CA ALA A 58 -3.63 -9.82 1.05
C ALA A 58 -2.28 -10.56 0.95
N ALA A 59 -1.36 -10.04 0.15
CA ALA A 59 -0.03 -10.64 -0.04
C ALA A 59 0.81 -10.64 1.26
N LEU A 60 0.90 -9.48 1.92
CA LEU A 60 1.76 -9.33 3.10
C LEU A 60 1.18 -9.99 4.36
N SER A 61 -0.14 -10.19 4.43
CA SER A 61 -0.77 -10.93 5.52
C SER A 61 -0.31 -12.39 5.64
N ARG A 62 0.32 -12.92 4.59
CA ARG A 62 0.96 -14.25 4.62
C ARG A 62 2.27 -14.27 5.41
N PHE A 63 2.87 -13.12 5.62
CA PHE A 63 4.21 -12.98 6.23
C PHE A 63 4.17 -12.21 7.55
N GLY A 64 3.03 -11.61 7.90
CA GLY A 64 2.89 -10.81 9.10
C GLY A 64 1.47 -10.36 9.34
N THR A 65 1.31 -9.42 10.25
CA THR A 65 0.00 -8.95 10.71
C THR A 65 -0.10 -7.44 10.56
N PHE A 66 -1.17 -6.99 9.95
CA PHE A 66 -1.59 -5.58 9.95
C PHE A 66 -2.45 -5.28 11.18
N SER A 67 -2.31 -4.08 11.72
CA SER A 67 -3.15 -3.52 12.77
C SER A 67 -3.42 -2.05 12.52
N GLY A 68 -4.55 -1.55 12.99
CA GLY A 68 -4.91 -0.13 12.87
C GLY A 68 -5.25 0.34 11.45
N LEU A 69 -5.47 -0.58 10.49
CA LEU A 69 -5.98 -0.20 9.17
C LEU A 69 -7.41 0.32 9.30
N SER A 70 -7.74 1.36 8.56
CA SER A 70 -9.10 1.90 8.48
C SER A 70 -9.68 1.70 7.08
N TYR A 71 -11.01 1.62 6.99
CA TYR A 71 -11.71 1.66 5.70
C TYR A 71 -11.70 3.07 5.14
N SER A 72 -11.58 3.17 3.82
CA SER A 72 -11.57 4.42 3.07
C SER A 72 -12.17 4.21 1.68
N ALA A 73 -12.23 5.27 0.89
CA ALA A 73 -12.55 5.23 -0.52
C ALA A 73 -11.65 6.21 -1.27
N SER A 74 -11.44 5.98 -2.58
CA SER A 74 -10.80 6.97 -3.44
C SER A 74 -11.68 8.21 -3.59
N SER A 75 -11.13 9.28 -4.20
CA SER A 75 -11.88 10.52 -4.43
C SER A 75 -13.20 10.27 -5.15
N SER A 76 -14.22 10.99 -4.72
CA SER A 76 -15.52 11.04 -5.39
C SER A 76 -15.47 11.74 -6.75
N SER A 77 -14.38 12.45 -7.05
CA SER A 77 -14.17 13.25 -8.27
C SER A 77 -13.20 12.63 -9.27
N ASP A 78 -12.68 11.42 -9.01
CA ASP A 78 -11.71 10.78 -9.90
C ASP A 78 -12.39 9.88 -10.95
N VAL A 79 -11.60 9.35 -11.89
CA VAL A 79 -12.06 8.51 -13.02
C VAL A 79 -12.83 7.26 -12.59
N PHE A 80 -12.50 6.68 -11.45
CA PHE A 80 -13.25 5.62 -10.78
C PHE A 80 -13.64 6.11 -9.38
N PRO A 81 -14.74 6.86 -9.28
CA PRO A 81 -15.08 7.58 -8.05
C PRO A 81 -15.43 6.62 -6.92
N SER A 82 -15.03 7.00 -5.72
CA SER A 82 -15.39 6.31 -4.48
C SER A 82 -15.05 4.81 -4.49
N THR A 83 -13.93 4.43 -5.11
CA THR A 83 -13.44 3.05 -5.08
C THR A 83 -13.10 2.67 -3.65
N ALA A 84 -13.84 1.68 -3.12
CA ALA A 84 -13.66 1.21 -1.75
C ALA A 84 -12.25 0.66 -1.51
N THR A 85 -11.64 1.04 -0.41
CA THR A 85 -10.26 0.66 -0.08
C THR A 85 -10.00 0.63 1.42
N LEU A 86 -8.77 0.32 1.76
CA LEU A 86 -8.17 0.52 3.08
C LEU A 86 -7.26 1.74 3.05
N SER A 87 -6.96 2.27 4.23
CA SER A 87 -5.89 3.26 4.42
C SER A 87 -4.76 2.65 5.24
N PHE A 88 -3.54 2.86 4.79
CA PHE A 88 -2.34 2.56 5.57
C PHE A 88 -1.99 3.66 6.55
N HIS A 89 -2.57 4.85 6.40
CA HIS A 89 -2.33 5.97 7.32
C HIS A 89 -2.72 5.60 8.75
N GLY A 90 -1.76 5.70 9.68
CA GLY A 90 -1.93 5.26 11.08
C GLY A 90 -1.89 3.74 11.29
N GLY A 91 -1.81 2.96 10.23
CA GLY A 91 -1.65 1.52 10.28
C GLY A 91 -0.26 1.07 10.69
N ARG A 92 -0.14 -0.17 11.11
CA ARG A 92 1.13 -0.81 11.47
C ARG A 92 1.19 -2.21 10.89
N TYR A 93 2.40 -2.65 10.57
CA TYR A 93 2.67 -4.01 10.14
C TYR A 93 3.76 -4.63 11.00
N THR A 94 3.58 -5.88 11.38
CA THR A 94 4.54 -6.65 12.17
C THR A 94 4.83 -7.97 11.49
N SER A 95 6.10 -8.26 11.24
CA SER A 95 6.56 -9.51 10.64
C SER A 95 7.96 -9.86 11.14
N GLN A 96 8.25 -11.15 11.21
CA GLN A 96 9.61 -11.63 11.45
C GLN A 96 10.42 -11.76 10.14
N TYR A 97 9.77 -11.70 8.98
CA TYR A 97 10.39 -11.98 7.67
C TYR A 97 10.74 -10.73 6.89
N LEU A 98 9.95 -9.68 6.98
CA LEU A 98 10.13 -8.45 6.21
C LEU A 98 9.62 -7.23 6.97
N ASP A 99 10.10 -6.07 6.57
CA ASP A 99 9.58 -4.79 7.01
C ASP A 99 8.67 -4.20 5.92
N PHE A 100 7.54 -3.62 6.35
CA PHE A 100 6.64 -2.90 5.47
C PHE A 100 6.50 -1.46 5.95
N GLN A 101 6.72 -0.54 5.04
CA GLN A 101 6.48 0.88 5.24
C GLN A 101 5.50 1.38 4.20
N ALA A 102 4.58 2.22 4.61
CA ALA A 102 3.64 2.88 3.72
C ALA A 102 3.67 4.39 3.96
N VAL A 103 3.53 5.15 2.87
CA VAL A 103 3.36 6.59 2.90
C VAL A 103 2.12 6.95 2.07
N GLU A 104 1.11 7.48 2.72
CA GLU A 104 -0.09 8.02 2.10
C GLU A 104 0.08 9.52 1.92
N LEU A 105 0.52 9.92 0.73
CA LEU A 105 0.93 11.31 0.46
C LEU A 105 -0.21 12.31 0.64
N GLN A 106 -1.41 11.95 0.18
CA GLN A 106 -2.55 12.87 0.11
C GLN A 106 -3.86 12.21 0.51
N GLY A 107 -4.79 13.03 1.01
CA GLY A 107 -6.13 12.64 1.41
C GLY A 107 -7.03 12.21 0.25
N ALA A 108 -8.21 11.72 0.58
CA ALA A 108 -9.16 11.17 -0.39
C ALA A 108 -9.97 12.26 -1.10
N GLU A 109 -10.33 13.32 -0.42
CA GLU A 109 -11.23 14.35 -0.95
C GLU A 109 -10.54 15.70 -1.12
N LEU A 110 -11.00 16.46 -2.09
CA LEU A 110 -10.53 17.82 -2.36
C LEU A 110 -10.89 18.78 -1.23
N VAL A 111 -9.93 19.61 -0.86
CA VAL A 111 -10.15 20.79 -0.05
C VAL A 111 -9.86 22.02 -0.93
N GLY A 112 -10.90 22.69 -1.37
CA GLY A 112 -10.82 23.66 -2.46
C GLY A 112 -10.45 22.95 -3.78
N THR A 113 -9.28 23.21 -4.32
CA THR A 113 -8.80 22.66 -5.60
C THR A 113 -7.67 21.64 -5.43
N GLN A 114 -7.31 21.29 -4.20
CA GLN A 114 -6.15 20.41 -3.93
C GLN A 114 -6.52 19.30 -2.95
N TYR A 115 -5.88 18.15 -3.10
CA TYR A 115 -5.91 17.10 -2.10
C TYR A 115 -4.96 17.47 -0.95
N PRO A 116 -5.44 17.42 0.30
CA PRO A 116 -4.61 17.77 1.45
C PRO A 116 -3.47 16.78 1.61
N THR A 117 -2.28 17.27 1.96
CA THR A 117 -1.14 16.43 2.32
C THR A 117 -1.46 15.69 3.61
N LEU A 118 -1.25 14.37 3.63
CA LEU A 118 -1.36 13.52 4.82
C LEU A 118 0.00 13.20 5.41
N GLU A 119 0.90 12.68 4.59
CA GLU A 119 2.21 12.24 5.02
C GLU A 119 3.28 12.74 4.04
N THR A 120 4.49 12.92 4.58
CA THR A 120 5.65 13.27 3.79
C THR A 120 6.68 12.15 3.93
N PRO A 121 7.27 11.65 2.83
CA PRO A 121 8.31 10.66 2.90
C PRO A 121 9.50 11.16 3.72
N SER A 122 10.14 10.28 4.47
CA SER A 122 11.42 10.57 5.11
C SER A 122 12.55 10.69 4.08
N ASP A 123 13.68 11.28 4.47
CA ASP A 123 14.85 11.40 3.59
C ASP A 123 15.34 10.04 3.07
N GLU A 124 15.20 8.99 3.88
CA GLU A 124 15.54 7.62 3.48
C GLU A 124 14.56 7.08 2.44
N GLN A 125 13.27 7.26 2.66
CA GLN A 125 12.22 6.85 1.71
C GLN A 125 12.36 7.62 0.39
N GLU A 126 12.66 8.92 0.43
CA GLU A 126 12.93 9.70 -0.78
C GLU A 126 14.17 9.21 -1.55
N ARG A 127 15.22 8.80 -0.83
CA ARG A 127 16.40 8.21 -1.49
C ARG A 127 16.07 6.89 -2.18
N LEU A 128 15.24 6.06 -1.56
CA LEU A 128 14.76 4.81 -2.16
C LEU A 128 13.89 5.08 -3.39
N ILE A 129 12.96 6.04 -3.32
CA ILE A 129 12.16 6.45 -4.47
C ILE A 129 13.09 6.83 -5.63
N ARG A 130 14.02 7.76 -5.40
CA ARG A 130 14.96 8.22 -6.45
C ARG A 130 15.88 7.13 -7.00
N LYS A 131 16.15 6.07 -6.24
CA LYS A 131 17.01 4.97 -6.68
C LYS A 131 16.28 3.99 -7.60
N TYR A 132 14.99 3.81 -7.40
CA TYR A 132 14.22 2.76 -8.06
C TYR A 132 13.13 3.29 -9.02
N ASP A 133 12.88 4.59 -9.07
CA ASP A 133 12.01 5.26 -10.03
C ASP A 133 12.81 5.69 -11.30
#